data_b198b272d5a37d09fc76c76cc8968d11
#
_entry.id   b198b272d5a37d09fc76c76cc8968d11
#
_cell.length_a   1.000
_cell.length_b   1.000
_cell.length_c   1.000
_cell.angle_alpha   90.00
_cell.angle_beta   90.00
_cell.angle_gamma   90.00
#
_symmetry.space_group_name_H-M   'P 1'
#
loop_
_entity.id
_entity.type
_entity.pdbx_description
1 polymer ?
#
loop_
_entity_poly.entity_id
_entity_poly.type
_entity_poly.pdbx_seq_one_letter_code
_entity_poly.pdbx_strand_id
1 'polypeptide(L)'
;MKFFINFILFLPKFFSCLIILAVIFFSIRFISLDSPVDVVDGSILHIPMEGMIVEEKTQDKDIRDILFQESNTPQIDFHQLLNAIDGAKDDDKIKGIFLDLSDFLGGYPAELIKIANQLEDFKLSGKFIISYSDFYSQSAYIISSPSTEIISYPIGGVLLKGFSSKRIFYKDFFDKIGLEVINLSEGQFKSAFENLTLS
;
A
#
# COMPACT_ATOMS: atom_id res chain seq x y z
N MET A 1 26.23 33.18 -53.50
CA MET A 1 25.68 33.82 -52.29
C MET A 1 24.37 33.15 -51.80
N LYS A 2 23.37 32.90 -52.62
CA LYS A 2 22.11 32.23 -52.23
C LYS A 2 22.29 30.80 -51.71
N PHE A 3 23.21 30.01 -52.22
CA PHE A 3 23.51 28.64 -51.78
C PHE A 3 24.06 28.62 -50.35
N PHE A 4 24.91 29.56 -49.99
CA PHE A 4 25.50 29.67 -48.66
C PHE A 4 24.48 30.08 -47.59
N ILE A 5 23.54 30.96 -47.95
CA ILE A 5 22.44 31.40 -47.07
C ILE A 5 21.48 30.26 -46.81
N ASN A 6 21.12 29.46 -47.83
CA ASN A 6 20.23 28.27 -47.69
C ASN A 6 20.89 27.19 -46.87
N PHE A 7 22.20 27.00 -46.96
CA PHE A 7 22.95 26.06 -46.15
C PHE A 7 22.97 26.43 -44.67
N ILE A 8 23.18 27.74 -44.36
CA ILE A 8 23.14 28.24 -42.98
C ILE A 8 21.75 28.11 -42.37
N LEU A 9 20.67 28.31 -43.13
CA LEU A 9 19.29 28.17 -42.68
C LEU A 9 18.86 26.66 -42.55
N PHE A 10 19.51 25.76 -43.27
CA PHE A 10 19.26 24.31 -43.19
C PHE A 10 19.89 23.69 -41.93
N LEU A 11 21.05 24.17 -41.51
CA LEU A 11 21.80 23.61 -40.38
C LEU A 11 20.99 23.54 -39.08
N PRO A 12 20.34 24.60 -38.60
CA PRO A 12 19.56 24.55 -37.36
C PRO A 12 18.32 23.61 -37.47
N LYS A 13 17.70 23.53 -38.64
CA LYS A 13 16.58 22.62 -38.89
C LYS A 13 17.02 21.14 -38.85
N PHE A 14 18.20 20.84 -39.41
CA PHE A 14 18.80 19.52 -39.37
C PHE A 14 19.16 19.10 -37.93
N PHE A 15 19.77 19.99 -37.16
CA PHE A 15 20.10 19.73 -35.75
C PHE A 15 18.83 19.56 -34.90
N SER A 16 17.79 20.36 -35.13
CA SER A 16 16.50 20.21 -34.44
C SER A 16 15.84 18.85 -34.72
N CYS A 17 15.86 18.39 -35.97
CA CYS A 17 15.35 17.08 -36.35
C CYS A 17 16.14 15.94 -35.67
N LEU A 18 17.46 16.08 -35.59
CA LEU A 18 18.33 15.09 -34.95
C LEU A 18 18.12 15.03 -33.44
N ILE A 19 17.89 16.15 -32.79
CA ILE A 19 17.54 16.22 -31.36
C ILE A 19 16.20 15.56 -31.10
N ILE A 20 15.16 15.81 -31.93
CA ILE A 20 13.84 15.19 -31.79
C ILE A 20 13.95 13.69 -31.97
N LEU A 21 14.70 13.20 -32.98
CA LEU A 21 14.94 11.77 -33.19
C LEU A 21 15.67 11.13 -31.98
N ALA A 22 16.66 11.81 -31.44
CA ALA A 22 17.38 11.34 -30.24
C ALA A 22 16.44 11.25 -29.02
N VAL A 23 15.56 12.26 -28.82
CA VAL A 23 14.58 12.24 -27.71
C VAL A 23 13.58 11.07 -27.90
N ILE A 24 13.07 10.87 -29.12
CA ILE A 24 12.16 9.75 -29.42
C ILE A 24 12.86 8.40 -29.20
N PHE A 25 14.10 8.26 -29.68
CA PHE A 25 14.90 7.04 -29.49
C PHE A 25 15.16 6.77 -28.00
N PHE A 26 15.53 7.79 -27.24
CA PHE A 26 15.74 7.66 -25.79
C PHE A 26 14.44 7.33 -25.05
N SER A 27 13.31 7.95 -25.45
CA SER A 27 12.00 7.66 -24.85
C SER A 27 11.56 6.22 -25.10
N ILE A 28 11.74 5.70 -26.34
CA ILE A 28 11.44 4.31 -26.68
C ILE A 28 12.35 3.36 -25.88
N ARG A 29 13.64 3.69 -25.72
CA ARG A 29 14.57 2.88 -24.92
C ARG A 29 14.19 2.88 -23.42
N PHE A 30 13.70 3.99 -22.90
CA PHE A 30 13.28 4.10 -21.48
C PHE A 30 11.99 3.27 -21.22
N ILE A 31 11.04 3.28 -22.13
CA ILE A 31 9.80 2.48 -22.06
C ILE A 31 10.09 0.98 -22.21
N SER A 32 11.14 0.62 -22.96
CA SER A 32 11.51 -0.80 -23.20
C SER A 32 12.38 -1.41 -22.09
N LEU A 33 12.68 -0.68 -21.01
CA LEU A 33 13.49 -1.19 -19.89
C LEU A 33 12.70 -2.06 -18.90
N ASP A 34 11.37 -1.97 -18.91
CA ASP A 34 10.51 -2.94 -18.21
C ASP A 34 10.36 -4.21 -19.06
N SER A 35 11.40 -5.02 -19.10
CA SER A 35 11.28 -6.39 -19.60
C SER A 35 10.34 -7.13 -18.65
N PRO A 36 9.23 -7.71 -19.15
CA PRO A 36 8.38 -8.55 -18.30
C PRO A 36 9.26 -9.66 -17.73
N VAL A 37 9.25 -9.80 -16.41
CA VAL A 37 9.94 -10.89 -15.73
C VAL A 37 9.34 -12.19 -16.28
N ASP A 38 10.17 -13.02 -16.92
CA ASP A 38 9.70 -14.32 -17.43
C ASP A 38 9.49 -15.24 -16.21
N VAL A 39 8.23 -15.45 -15.87
CA VAL A 39 7.85 -16.33 -14.76
C VAL A 39 8.07 -17.76 -15.18
N VAL A 40 8.87 -18.49 -14.41
CA VAL A 40 9.17 -19.92 -14.64
C VAL A 40 8.00 -20.77 -14.11
N ASP A 41 7.69 -21.89 -14.79
CA ASP A 41 6.68 -22.84 -14.33
C ASP A 41 6.98 -23.36 -12.91
N GLY A 42 5.96 -23.30 -12.05
CA GLY A 42 6.10 -23.74 -10.67
C GLY A 42 6.61 -22.65 -9.70
N SER A 43 6.69 -21.41 -10.14
CA SER A 43 7.07 -20.28 -9.29
C SER A 43 6.11 -20.06 -8.13
N ILE A 44 6.64 -19.49 -7.05
CA ILE A 44 5.89 -19.00 -5.89
C ILE A 44 6.01 -17.49 -5.87
N LEU A 45 4.87 -16.80 -5.76
CA LEU A 45 4.85 -15.36 -5.57
C LEU A 45 5.25 -15.03 -4.13
N HIS A 46 6.39 -14.39 -3.95
CA HIS A 46 6.82 -13.84 -2.66
C HIS A 46 6.26 -12.44 -2.48
N ILE A 47 5.48 -12.23 -1.43
CA ILE A 47 4.90 -10.94 -1.06
C ILE A 47 5.50 -10.52 0.29
N PRO A 48 6.54 -9.67 0.30
CA PRO A 48 7.04 -9.07 1.52
C PRO A 48 6.06 -7.97 1.97
N MET A 49 5.43 -8.17 3.13
CA MET A 49 4.52 -7.22 3.73
C MET A 49 5.31 -6.30 4.67
N GLU A 50 5.89 -5.25 4.11
CA GLU A 50 6.71 -4.30 4.87
C GLU A 50 5.93 -3.01 5.14
N GLY A 51 5.67 -2.73 6.42
CA GLY A 51 5.00 -1.51 6.83
C GLY A 51 3.48 -1.62 6.95
N MET A 52 2.78 -0.53 6.68
CA MET A 52 1.34 -0.38 6.88
C MET A 52 0.58 -0.41 5.56
N ILE A 53 -0.56 -1.10 5.52
CA ILE A 53 -1.47 -1.03 4.38
C ILE A 53 -2.14 0.33 4.36
N VAL A 54 -2.13 0.97 3.18
CA VAL A 54 -2.78 2.24 2.90
C VAL A 54 -3.58 2.13 1.61
N GLU A 55 -4.69 2.84 1.52
CA GLU A 55 -5.53 2.85 0.32
C GLU A 55 -4.80 3.48 -0.86
N GLU A 56 -4.05 4.55 -0.59
CA GLU A 56 -3.21 5.24 -1.56
C GLU A 56 -1.87 5.63 -0.91
N LYS A 57 -0.75 5.30 -1.58
CA LYS A 57 0.57 5.68 -1.08
C LYS A 57 0.72 7.19 -1.11
N THR A 58 1.10 7.76 0.00
CA THR A 58 1.50 9.16 0.05
C THR A 58 2.84 9.31 -0.67
N GLN A 59 2.81 9.83 -1.90
CA GLN A 59 4.02 10.05 -2.71
C GLN A 59 4.79 11.32 -2.33
N ASP A 60 4.24 12.15 -1.49
CA ASP A 60 4.86 13.41 -1.11
C ASP A 60 6.01 13.16 -0.12
N LYS A 61 7.20 13.01 -0.71
CA LYS A 61 8.41 13.42 0.01
C LYS A 61 8.34 14.94 0.11
N ASP A 62 7.66 15.43 1.13
CA ASP A 62 7.69 16.85 1.43
C ASP A 62 9.17 17.24 1.63
N ILE A 63 9.55 18.43 1.17
CA ILE A 63 10.91 18.96 1.39
C ILE A 63 11.27 18.89 2.89
N ARG A 64 10.28 18.93 3.77
CA ARG A 64 10.42 18.72 5.21
C ARG A 64 10.92 17.33 5.56
N ASP A 65 10.40 16.26 4.94
CA ASP A 65 10.81 14.87 5.21
C ASP A 65 12.28 14.66 4.81
N ILE A 66 12.72 15.34 3.74
CA ILE A 66 14.12 15.31 3.29
C ILE A 66 15.02 16.08 4.25
N LEU A 67 14.57 17.21 4.80
CA LEU A 67 15.35 18.06 5.68
C LEU A 67 15.41 17.58 7.12
N PHE A 68 14.35 16.94 7.62
CA PHE A 68 14.23 16.49 9.02
C PHE A 68 14.44 15.00 9.21
N GLN A 69 14.74 14.22 8.13
CA GLN A 69 14.92 12.77 8.18
C GLN A 69 13.79 12.06 8.95
N GLU A 70 12.55 12.53 8.78
CA GLU A 70 11.43 11.78 9.29
C GLU A 70 11.39 10.42 8.60
N SER A 71 11.54 9.37 9.40
CA SER A 71 11.52 7.98 8.92
C SER A 71 10.14 7.69 8.37
N ASN A 72 9.98 7.74 7.04
CA ASN A 72 8.75 7.32 6.39
C ASN A 72 8.53 5.84 6.71
N THR A 73 7.48 5.55 7.46
CA THR A 73 7.02 4.18 7.65
C THR A 73 6.73 3.57 6.28
N PRO A 74 7.29 2.42 5.94
CA PRO A 74 6.99 1.75 4.68
C PRO A 74 5.48 1.58 4.50
N GLN A 75 5.00 1.78 3.27
CA GLN A 75 3.58 1.71 2.93
C GLN A 75 3.33 0.65 1.87
N ILE A 76 2.32 -0.17 2.09
CA ILE A 76 1.83 -1.19 1.17
C ILE A 76 0.57 -0.63 0.50
N ASP A 77 0.59 -0.53 -0.82
CA ASP A 77 -0.56 -0.11 -1.59
C ASP A 77 -1.60 -1.25 -1.62
N PHE A 78 -2.77 -0.95 -1.11
CA PHE A 78 -3.86 -1.91 -1.00
C PHE A 78 -4.31 -2.46 -2.37
N HIS A 79 -4.48 -1.57 -3.36
CA HIS A 79 -4.95 -1.97 -4.68
C HIS A 79 -3.89 -2.75 -5.45
N GLN A 80 -2.62 -2.36 -5.35
CA GLN A 80 -1.52 -3.10 -5.96
C GLN A 80 -1.41 -4.50 -5.38
N LEU A 81 -1.58 -4.65 -4.06
CA LEU A 81 -1.57 -5.95 -3.39
C LEU A 81 -2.70 -6.86 -3.90
N LEU A 82 -3.94 -6.35 -3.96
CA LEU A 82 -5.07 -7.12 -4.49
C LEU A 82 -4.84 -7.55 -5.94
N ASN A 83 -4.36 -6.63 -6.79
CA ASN A 83 -4.06 -6.92 -8.20
C ASN A 83 -2.95 -7.98 -8.34
N ALA A 84 -1.94 -7.96 -7.47
CA ALA A 84 -0.88 -8.96 -7.46
C ALA A 84 -1.41 -10.36 -7.10
N ILE A 85 -2.30 -10.45 -6.11
CA ILE A 85 -2.96 -11.71 -5.71
C ILE A 85 -3.84 -12.23 -6.84
N ASP A 86 -4.65 -11.37 -7.48
CA ASP A 86 -5.50 -11.74 -8.62
C ASP A 86 -4.68 -12.19 -9.81
N GLY A 87 -3.64 -11.44 -10.18
CA GLY A 87 -2.74 -11.83 -11.25
C GLY A 87 -2.07 -13.19 -11.00
N ALA A 88 -1.66 -13.45 -9.76
CA ALA A 88 -1.09 -14.74 -9.38
C ALA A 88 -2.12 -15.88 -9.40
N LYS A 89 -3.39 -15.58 -9.13
CA LYS A 89 -4.49 -16.57 -9.21
C LYS A 89 -4.69 -17.05 -10.63
N ASP A 90 -4.64 -16.14 -11.60
CA ASP A 90 -4.91 -16.41 -13.01
C ASP A 90 -3.68 -16.94 -13.77
N ASP A 91 -2.48 -16.82 -13.24
CA ASP A 91 -1.23 -17.28 -13.86
C ASP A 91 -0.97 -18.77 -13.55
N ASP A 92 -1.08 -19.66 -14.55
CA ASP A 92 -0.84 -21.10 -14.41
C ASP A 92 0.61 -21.44 -13.99
N LYS A 93 1.57 -20.56 -14.22
CA LYS A 93 2.97 -20.74 -13.83
C LYS A 93 3.18 -20.57 -12.33
N ILE A 94 2.30 -19.83 -11.64
CA ILE A 94 2.36 -19.60 -10.20
C ILE A 94 1.61 -20.72 -9.47
N LYS A 95 2.29 -21.40 -8.56
CA LYS A 95 1.72 -22.54 -7.78
C LYS A 95 1.28 -22.13 -6.38
N GLY A 96 1.78 -21.02 -5.86
CA GLY A 96 1.42 -20.57 -4.52
C GLY A 96 1.92 -19.17 -4.22
N ILE A 97 1.53 -18.69 -3.04
CA ILE A 97 1.97 -17.42 -2.47
C ILE A 97 2.77 -17.70 -1.19
N PHE A 98 3.86 -17.01 -1.01
CA PHE A 98 4.59 -16.88 0.25
C PHE A 98 4.41 -15.46 0.79
N LEU A 99 3.70 -15.35 1.93
CA LEU A 99 3.46 -14.10 2.64
C LEU A 99 4.50 -13.94 3.75
N ASP A 100 5.39 -12.98 3.63
CA ASP A 100 6.29 -12.60 4.71
C ASP A 100 5.70 -11.42 5.47
N LEU A 101 5.30 -11.69 6.72
CA LEU A 101 4.62 -10.73 7.60
C LEU A 101 5.53 -10.24 8.74
N SER A 102 6.85 -10.49 8.66
CA SER A 102 7.79 -10.17 9.74
C SER A 102 7.83 -8.68 10.06
N ASP A 103 7.81 -7.83 9.03
CA ASP A 103 7.83 -6.36 9.14
C ASP A 103 6.45 -5.71 8.94
N PHE A 104 5.37 -6.53 9.03
CA PHE A 104 4.03 -6.04 8.82
C PHE A 104 3.49 -5.28 10.04
N LEU A 105 3.21 -4.00 9.85
CA LEU A 105 2.71 -3.11 10.91
C LEU A 105 1.18 -3.11 11.04
N GLY A 106 0.46 -3.53 9.99
CA GLY A 106 -1.00 -3.60 10.03
C GLY A 106 -1.71 -2.80 8.93
N GLY A 107 -3.01 -2.61 9.13
CA GLY A 107 -3.91 -1.86 8.26
C GLY A 107 -5.28 -1.69 8.91
N TYR A 108 -6.20 -1.03 8.23
CA TYR A 108 -7.56 -0.90 8.72
C TYR A 108 -8.32 -2.24 8.62
N PRO A 109 -9.20 -2.57 9.58
CA PRO A 109 -9.88 -3.87 9.63
C PRO A 109 -10.62 -4.25 8.34
N ALA A 110 -11.23 -3.29 7.66
CA ALA A 110 -11.95 -3.53 6.40
C ALA A 110 -11.01 -3.99 5.26
N GLU A 111 -9.82 -3.36 5.15
CA GLU A 111 -8.79 -3.74 4.20
C GLU A 111 -8.23 -5.12 4.49
N LEU A 112 -7.92 -5.40 5.77
CA LEU A 112 -7.40 -6.69 6.22
C LEU A 112 -8.36 -7.84 5.87
N ILE A 113 -9.67 -7.66 6.14
CA ILE A 113 -10.70 -8.65 5.81
C ILE A 113 -10.80 -8.85 4.29
N LYS A 114 -10.72 -7.76 3.51
CA LYS A 114 -10.81 -7.87 2.05
C LYS A 114 -9.60 -8.61 1.47
N ILE A 115 -8.39 -8.36 1.98
CA ILE A 115 -7.18 -9.11 1.60
C ILE A 115 -7.31 -10.59 1.99
N ALA A 116 -7.77 -10.88 3.22
CA ALA A 116 -7.98 -12.26 3.66
C ALA A 116 -8.97 -13.00 2.76
N ASN A 117 -10.09 -12.38 2.38
CA ASN A 117 -11.05 -12.96 1.44
C ASN A 117 -10.43 -13.20 0.05
N GLN A 118 -9.63 -12.27 -0.45
CA GLN A 118 -8.92 -12.42 -1.73
C GLN A 118 -7.92 -13.59 -1.70
N LEU A 119 -7.21 -13.76 -0.58
CA LEU A 119 -6.32 -14.89 -0.38
C LEU A 119 -7.09 -16.22 -0.27
N GLU A 120 -8.27 -16.22 0.38
CA GLU A 120 -9.13 -17.41 0.38
C GLU A 120 -9.60 -17.77 -1.03
N ASP A 121 -10.00 -16.79 -1.85
CA ASP A 121 -10.36 -16.99 -3.25
C ASP A 121 -9.17 -17.52 -4.08
N PHE A 122 -7.96 -17.05 -3.81
CA PHE A 122 -6.74 -17.59 -4.39
C PHE A 122 -6.54 -19.06 -4.03
N LYS A 123 -6.70 -19.42 -2.76
CA LYS A 123 -6.58 -20.80 -2.27
C LYS A 123 -7.64 -21.73 -2.89
N LEU A 124 -8.87 -21.23 -3.09
CA LEU A 124 -9.94 -21.98 -3.74
C LEU A 124 -9.63 -22.30 -5.21
N SER A 125 -8.70 -21.61 -5.86
CA SER A 125 -8.18 -21.97 -7.19
C SER A 125 -7.28 -23.22 -7.19
N GLY A 126 -7.03 -23.83 -6.03
CA GLY A 126 -6.21 -25.04 -5.88
C GLY A 126 -4.72 -24.76 -5.62
N LYS A 127 -4.35 -23.50 -5.41
CA LYS A 127 -2.99 -23.06 -5.12
C LYS A 127 -2.78 -22.94 -3.61
N PHE A 128 -1.54 -23.08 -3.13
CA PHE A 128 -1.25 -23.00 -1.70
C PHE A 128 -0.80 -21.60 -1.28
N ILE A 129 -0.97 -21.31 0.01
CA ILE A 129 -0.47 -20.09 0.65
C ILE A 129 0.32 -20.48 1.88
N ILE A 130 1.54 -20.01 2.00
CA ILE A 130 2.36 -20.14 3.19
C ILE A 130 2.58 -18.75 3.77
N SER A 131 2.29 -18.58 5.06
CA SER A 131 2.55 -17.33 5.79
C SER A 131 3.65 -17.54 6.81
N TYR A 132 4.55 -16.59 6.89
CA TYR A 132 5.61 -16.53 7.88
C TYR A 132 5.60 -15.20 8.64
N SER A 133 5.84 -15.27 9.94
CA SER A 133 6.13 -14.10 10.77
C SER A 133 6.89 -14.52 12.02
N ASP A 134 7.78 -13.67 12.48
CA ASP A 134 8.44 -13.86 13.77
C ASP A 134 7.44 -13.75 14.93
N PHE A 135 6.49 -12.83 14.80
CA PHE A 135 5.44 -12.59 15.79
C PHE A 135 4.15 -12.14 15.10
N TYR A 136 3.05 -12.88 15.34
CA TYR A 136 1.76 -12.54 14.74
C TYR A 136 1.00 -11.52 15.58
N SER A 137 0.93 -10.28 15.12
CA SER A 137 -0.08 -9.33 15.57
C SER A 137 -1.47 -9.76 15.11
N GLN A 138 -2.53 -9.19 15.69
CA GLN A 138 -3.89 -9.47 15.24
C GLN A 138 -4.09 -9.18 13.74
N SER A 139 -3.52 -8.10 13.21
CA SER A 139 -3.59 -7.76 11.79
C SER A 139 -2.88 -8.80 10.92
N ALA A 140 -1.69 -9.23 11.31
CA ALA A 140 -0.94 -10.28 10.62
C ALA A 140 -1.70 -11.62 10.65
N TYR A 141 -2.30 -11.95 11.79
CA TYR A 141 -3.08 -13.18 11.94
C TYR A 141 -4.35 -13.18 11.08
N ILE A 142 -5.04 -12.05 10.94
CA ILE A 142 -6.21 -11.92 10.04
C ILE A 142 -5.81 -12.23 8.60
N ILE A 143 -4.72 -11.64 8.10
CA ILE A 143 -4.26 -11.86 6.72
C ILE A 143 -3.77 -13.31 6.54
N SER A 144 -3.10 -13.90 7.53
CA SER A 144 -2.58 -15.27 7.44
C SER A 144 -3.66 -16.33 7.62
N SER A 145 -4.84 -15.98 8.14
CA SER A 145 -5.90 -16.96 8.46
C SER A 145 -6.33 -17.87 7.29
N PRO A 146 -6.35 -17.43 6.01
CA PRO A 146 -6.66 -18.31 4.88
C PRO A 146 -5.48 -19.18 4.43
N SER A 147 -4.27 -19.00 5.00
CA SER A 147 -3.08 -19.72 4.56
C SER A 147 -3.24 -21.23 4.74
N THR A 148 -2.62 -21.98 3.85
CA THR A 148 -2.52 -23.44 3.93
C THR A 148 -1.63 -23.85 5.11
N GLU A 149 -0.57 -23.06 5.32
CA GLU A 149 0.38 -23.26 6.42
C GLU A 149 0.77 -21.90 7.02
N ILE A 150 0.79 -21.83 8.35
CA ILE A 150 1.20 -20.63 9.10
C ILE A 150 2.43 -21.02 9.91
N ILE A 151 3.55 -20.39 9.59
CA ILE A 151 4.85 -20.65 10.21
C ILE A 151 5.20 -19.49 11.12
N SER A 152 5.59 -19.78 12.35
CA SER A 152 6.07 -18.79 13.32
C SER A 152 7.48 -19.16 13.79
N TYR A 153 8.24 -18.13 14.16
CA TYR A 153 9.53 -18.38 14.82
C TYR A 153 9.34 -19.12 16.15
N PRO A 154 10.24 -20.06 16.53
CA PRO A 154 10.03 -20.94 17.71
C PRO A 154 9.83 -20.21 19.03
N ILE A 155 10.41 -19.02 19.21
CA ILE A 155 10.21 -18.17 20.41
C ILE A 155 9.24 -17.02 20.14
N GLY A 156 8.57 -17.04 18.99
CA GLY A 156 7.54 -16.08 18.62
C GLY A 156 6.22 -16.34 19.33
N GLY A 157 5.19 -15.66 18.87
CA GLY A 157 3.86 -15.82 19.47
C GLY A 157 2.77 -15.16 18.65
N VAL A 158 1.53 -15.35 19.11
CA VAL A 158 0.34 -14.73 18.51
C VAL A 158 -0.33 -13.85 19.55
N LEU A 159 -0.56 -12.59 19.24
CA LEU A 159 -1.24 -11.65 20.14
C LEU A 159 -2.57 -11.20 19.55
N LEU A 160 -3.66 -11.75 20.08
CA LEU A 160 -5.03 -11.39 19.71
C LEU A 160 -5.66 -10.56 20.82
N LYS A 161 -5.84 -9.25 20.57
CA LYS A 161 -6.43 -8.30 21.54
C LYS A 161 -7.94 -8.11 21.36
N GLY A 162 -8.49 -8.59 20.24
CA GLY A 162 -9.85 -8.28 19.82
C GLY A 162 -9.99 -6.82 19.30
N PHE A 163 -11.21 -6.47 18.92
CA PHE A 163 -11.55 -5.11 18.52
C PHE A 163 -12.28 -4.43 19.68
N SER A 164 -11.73 -3.35 20.17
CA SER A 164 -12.40 -2.53 21.18
C SER A 164 -12.25 -1.06 20.84
N SER A 165 -13.32 -0.29 21.01
CA SER A 165 -13.30 1.16 20.92
C SER A 165 -13.71 1.73 22.27
N LYS A 166 -12.88 2.61 22.82
CA LYS A 166 -13.21 3.37 24.05
C LYS A 166 -13.29 4.83 23.68
N ARG A 167 -14.44 5.44 23.98
CA ARG A 167 -14.63 6.87 23.83
C ARG A 167 -14.66 7.48 25.24
N ILE A 168 -13.92 8.56 25.45
CA ILE A 168 -13.94 9.31 26.70
C ILE A 168 -14.94 10.45 26.52
N PHE A 169 -15.84 10.59 27.47
CA PHE A 169 -16.80 11.68 27.55
C PHE A 169 -16.33 12.68 28.62
N TYR A 170 -16.29 13.95 28.29
CA TYR A 170 -15.73 15.00 29.13
C TYR A 170 -16.78 15.90 29.77
N LYS A 171 -18.07 15.69 29.50
CA LYS A 171 -19.15 16.54 30.02
C LYS A 171 -19.09 16.69 31.54
N ASP A 172 -19.02 15.56 32.28
CA ASP A 172 -18.99 15.59 33.74
C ASP A 172 -17.76 16.33 34.30
N PHE A 173 -16.65 16.31 33.57
CA PHE A 173 -15.45 17.07 33.91
C PHE A 173 -15.69 18.56 33.70
N PHE A 174 -16.26 18.98 32.57
CA PHE A 174 -16.56 20.37 32.28
C PHE A 174 -17.60 20.94 33.26
N ASP A 175 -18.63 20.17 33.59
CA ASP A 175 -19.65 20.57 34.57
C ASP A 175 -19.02 20.82 35.95
N LYS A 176 -18.04 19.98 36.39
CA LYS A 176 -17.32 20.14 37.68
C LYS A 176 -16.45 21.39 37.75
N ILE A 177 -15.89 21.84 36.63
CA ILE A 177 -15.05 23.05 36.60
C ILE A 177 -15.86 24.29 36.15
N GLY A 178 -17.19 24.14 35.99
CA GLY A 178 -18.09 25.25 35.66
C GLY A 178 -18.01 25.72 34.22
N LEU A 179 -17.58 24.87 33.29
CA LEU A 179 -17.56 25.17 31.85
C LEU A 179 -18.77 24.55 31.16
N GLU A 180 -19.57 25.38 30.50
CA GLU A 180 -20.66 24.96 29.67
C GLU A 180 -20.22 24.87 28.20
N VAL A 181 -20.41 23.70 27.59
CA VAL A 181 -20.11 23.49 26.16
C VAL A 181 -21.39 23.69 25.35
N ILE A 182 -21.42 24.75 24.58
CA ILE A 182 -22.55 25.06 23.70
C ILE A 182 -22.27 24.52 22.31
N ASN A 183 -23.06 23.56 21.84
CA ASN A 183 -22.96 23.00 20.51
C ASN A 183 -23.85 23.82 19.54
N LEU A 184 -23.22 24.55 18.62
CA LEU A 184 -23.90 25.35 17.58
C LEU A 184 -23.98 24.62 16.23
N SER A 185 -23.91 23.28 16.21
CA SER A 185 -24.00 22.53 14.96
C SER A 185 -25.41 22.44 14.43
N GLU A 186 -25.60 22.74 13.14
CA GLU A 186 -26.84 22.44 12.40
C GLU A 186 -26.77 21.04 11.76
N GLY A 187 -27.79 20.21 11.96
CA GLY A 187 -27.96 18.89 11.33
C GLY A 187 -28.06 17.74 12.33
N GLN A 188 -28.91 16.75 12.02
CA GLN A 188 -29.29 15.65 12.91
C GLN A 188 -28.18 14.60 13.14
N PHE A 189 -27.09 14.60 12.33
CA PHE A 189 -26.04 13.56 12.33
C PHE A 189 -24.64 14.08 12.63
N LYS A 190 -24.51 15.23 13.29
CA LYS A 190 -23.19 15.78 13.65
C LYS A 190 -22.77 15.32 15.04
N SER A 191 -22.06 14.17 15.09
CA SER A 191 -21.55 13.56 16.33
C SER A 191 -20.19 14.09 16.80
N ALA A 192 -19.62 15.10 16.11
CA ALA A 192 -18.26 15.59 16.38
C ALA A 192 -18.07 16.09 17.84
N PHE A 193 -19.11 16.60 18.47
CA PHE A 193 -19.07 17.15 19.83
C PHE A 193 -19.75 16.27 20.89
N GLU A 194 -20.19 15.07 20.55
CA GLU A 194 -20.87 14.17 21.50
C GLU A 194 -20.02 13.86 22.74
N ASN A 195 -18.71 13.71 22.55
CA ASN A 195 -17.77 13.45 23.64
C ASN A 195 -17.64 14.63 24.64
N LEU A 196 -18.08 15.84 24.26
CA LEU A 196 -18.06 17.03 25.11
C LEU A 196 -19.42 17.35 25.71
N THR A 197 -20.52 16.82 25.09
CA THR A 197 -21.92 17.16 25.45
C THR A 197 -22.72 16.00 26.06
N LEU A 198 -22.22 14.77 25.89
CA LEU A 198 -22.81 13.56 26.50
C LEU A 198 -21.96 13.04 27.64
N SER A 199 -22.58 12.39 28.62
CA SER A 199 -21.95 11.71 29.77
C SER A 199 -22.07 10.20 29.64
#